data_b2553667b6d0384ebb81af33c338b261
#
_entry.id   b2553667b6d0384ebb81af33c338b261
#
_cell.length_a   1.000
_cell.length_b   1.000
_cell.length_c   1.000
_cell.angle_alpha   90.00
_cell.angle_beta   90.00
_cell.angle_gamma   90.00
#
_symmetry.space_group_name_H-M   'P 1'
#
loop_
_entity.id
_entity.type
_entity.pdbx_description
1 polymer ?
#
loop_
_entity_poly.entity_id
_entity_poly.type
_entity_poly.pdbx_seq_one_letter_code
_entity_poly.pdbx_strand_id
1 'polypeptide(L)'
;MKQARQPAEREGGGVEQKTSSRSRYSMRCNMANCVSAHILIGGRLARSRYPELIEAIKADNPAVDWDGTPFDPDDIPVGKPLALMDHDVANGCFEEIEGICHRHGLHYVRWSGASPGSFPSVRIVYTGNGEPQPVLTTEEDEQVFSIERIRKLGSIETIEADYQRARRNPPPLVIVDDQPADVVILEITHG
;
A
#
# COMPACT_ATOMS: atom_id res chain seq x y z
N MET A 1 -42.89 -20.32 66.48
CA MET A 1 -43.14 -20.71 65.10
C MET A 1 -42.54 -19.64 64.21
N LYS A 2 -41.36 -19.85 63.60
CA LYS A 2 -40.71 -18.92 62.67
C LYS A 2 -40.53 -19.66 61.35
N GLN A 3 -41.24 -19.18 60.32
CA GLN A 3 -41.09 -19.68 58.95
C GLN A 3 -39.82 -19.10 58.33
N ALA A 4 -38.99 -19.97 57.80
CA ALA A 4 -37.83 -19.62 56.98
C ALA A 4 -38.26 -19.30 55.57
N ARG A 5 -37.77 -18.17 55.03
CA ARG A 5 -37.89 -17.79 53.61
C ARG A 5 -36.67 -18.32 52.86
N GLN A 6 -36.94 -19.00 51.74
CA GLN A 6 -35.94 -19.42 50.76
C GLN A 6 -35.53 -18.21 49.91
N PRO A 7 -34.25 -18.09 49.48
CA PRO A 7 -33.82 -17.09 48.50
C PRO A 7 -34.01 -17.62 47.08
N ALA A 8 -34.43 -16.70 46.20
CA ALA A 8 -34.66 -16.93 44.79
C ALA A 8 -33.33 -17.12 44.00
N GLU A 9 -33.34 -18.08 43.12
CA GLU A 9 -32.29 -18.35 42.11
C GLU A 9 -32.22 -17.16 41.12
N ARG A 10 -31.01 -16.59 40.94
CA ARG A 10 -30.70 -15.64 39.89
C ARG A 10 -30.14 -16.38 38.69
N GLU A 11 -30.89 -16.38 37.60
CA GLU A 11 -30.43 -16.80 36.30
C GLU A 11 -29.21 -15.97 35.85
N GLY A 12 -28.12 -16.68 35.55
CA GLY A 12 -26.91 -16.12 35.01
C GLY A 12 -27.07 -15.77 33.54
N GLY A 13 -27.14 -14.45 33.24
CA GLY A 13 -27.02 -13.95 31.89
C GLY A 13 -25.57 -14.12 31.42
N GLY A 14 -25.37 -15.02 30.46
CA GLY A 14 -24.09 -15.19 29.78
C GLY A 14 -23.73 -13.95 28.99
N VAL A 15 -22.70 -13.27 29.43
CA VAL A 15 -22.04 -12.19 28.65
C VAL A 15 -21.17 -12.88 27.62
N GLU A 16 -21.59 -12.91 26.37
CA GLU A 16 -20.73 -13.23 25.24
C GLU A 16 -19.59 -12.21 25.19
N GLN A 17 -18.43 -12.65 25.62
CA GLN A 17 -17.19 -11.92 25.36
C GLN A 17 -16.90 -12.01 23.87
N LYS A 18 -17.14 -10.89 23.14
CA LYS A 18 -16.55 -10.66 21.83
C LYS A 18 -15.03 -10.71 22.00
N THR A 19 -14.45 -11.83 21.66
CA THR A 19 -13.00 -11.96 21.54
C THR A 19 -12.53 -11.06 20.41
N SER A 20 -11.97 -9.94 20.81
CA SER A 20 -11.28 -8.98 19.95
C SER A 20 -10.19 -9.71 19.14
N SER A 21 -10.27 -9.63 17.82
CA SER A 21 -9.33 -10.22 16.87
C SER A 21 -7.93 -9.53 16.85
N ARG A 22 -7.52 -8.94 17.96
CA ARG A 22 -6.25 -8.19 18.11
C ARG A 22 -4.98 -9.06 18.18
N SER A 23 -5.06 -10.40 18.10
CA SER A 23 -3.93 -11.27 18.43
C SER A 23 -3.06 -11.73 17.25
N ARG A 24 -3.31 -11.32 16.00
CA ARG A 24 -2.49 -11.78 14.85
C ARG A 24 -1.47 -10.76 14.34
N TYR A 25 -1.54 -9.51 14.77
CA TYR A 25 -0.68 -8.42 14.28
C TYR A 25 0.69 -8.32 14.97
N SER A 26 0.90 -9.01 16.09
CA SER A 26 2.07 -8.77 16.96
C SER A 26 3.36 -9.52 16.57
N MET A 27 3.36 -10.41 15.56
CA MET A 27 4.55 -11.23 15.30
C MET A 27 5.48 -10.71 14.19
N ARG A 28 5.05 -9.79 13.34
CA ARG A 28 5.88 -9.31 12.21
C ARG A 28 6.88 -8.22 12.57
N CYS A 29 6.62 -7.43 13.60
CA CYS A 29 7.43 -6.26 13.94
C CYS A 29 8.51 -6.46 15.01
N ASN A 30 8.77 -7.68 15.45
CA ASN A 30 9.68 -7.91 16.59
C ASN A 30 11.17 -7.57 16.33
N MET A 31 11.58 -7.23 15.09
CA MET A 31 12.94 -6.82 14.72
C MET A 31 13.01 -5.70 13.69
N ALA A 32 11.88 -5.19 13.19
CA ALA A 32 11.80 -4.10 12.23
C ALA A 32 11.12 -2.87 12.86
N ASN A 33 11.49 -1.67 12.40
CA ASN A 33 10.78 -0.45 12.77
C ASN A 33 9.45 -0.40 12.01
N CYS A 34 8.32 -0.54 12.71
CA CYS A 34 7.00 -0.46 12.09
C CYS A 34 6.48 0.97 12.15
N VAL A 35 5.95 1.42 11.04
CA VAL A 35 5.36 2.76 10.87
C VAL A 35 4.10 2.69 10.03
N SER A 36 3.24 3.69 10.16
CA SER A 36 2.10 3.84 9.26
C SER A 36 2.60 4.13 7.83
N ALA A 37 2.00 3.44 6.87
CA ALA A 37 2.29 3.68 5.45
C ALA A 37 1.04 3.48 4.59
N HIS A 38 1.01 4.15 3.45
CA HIS A 38 0.03 3.88 2.40
C HIS A 38 0.70 3.82 1.04
N ILE A 39 0.08 3.08 0.12
CA ILE A 39 0.54 2.95 -1.26
C ILE A 39 -0.63 3.12 -2.24
N LEU A 40 -0.41 3.89 -3.28
CA LEU A 40 -1.30 4.01 -4.42
C LEU A 40 -0.65 3.27 -5.60
N ILE A 41 -1.39 2.37 -6.24
CA ILE A 41 -0.89 1.53 -7.33
C ILE A 41 -1.72 1.81 -8.57
N GLY A 42 -1.06 1.95 -9.72
CA GLY A 42 -1.75 2.18 -10.98
C GLY A 42 -0.96 1.75 -12.21
N GLY A 43 -1.59 1.86 -13.37
CA GLY A 43 -1.05 1.38 -14.63
C GLY A 43 -1.86 0.22 -15.21
N ARG A 44 -1.29 -0.45 -16.21
CA ARG A 44 -1.96 -1.56 -16.92
C ARG A 44 -1.33 -2.89 -16.51
N LEU A 45 -2.14 -3.80 -15.99
CA LEU A 45 -1.71 -5.14 -15.61
C LEU A 45 -2.46 -6.18 -16.45
N ALA A 46 -1.74 -7.09 -17.09
CA ALA A 46 -2.32 -8.20 -17.82
C ALA A 46 -3.17 -9.08 -16.90
N ARG A 47 -4.33 -9.54 -17.37
CA ARG A 47 -5.26 -10.36 -16.56
C ARG A 47 -4.61 -11.62 -16.02
N SER A 48 -3.71 -12.25 -16.77
CA SER A 48 -2.94 -13.42 -16.33
C SER A 48 -1.99 -13.12 -15.17
N ARG A 49 -1.64 -11.84 -14.94
CA ARG A 49 -0.75 -11.39 -13.87
C ARG A 49 -1.49 -10.87 -12.63
N TYR A 50 -2.79 -10.69 -12.75
CA TYR A 50 -3.60 -10.20 -11.63
C TYR A 50 -3.52 -11.11 -10.38
N PRO A 51 -3.54 -12.46 -10.49
CA PRO A 51 -3.35 -13.33 -9.33
C PRO A 51 -2.02 -13.06 -8.57
N GLU A 52 -0.94 -12.70 -9.26
CA GLU A 52 0.34 -12.36 -8.61
C GLU A 52 0.22 -11.10 -7.74
N LEU A 53 -0.52 -10.08 -8.21
CA LEU A 53 -0.81 -8.87 -7.41
C LEU A 53 -1.65 -9.21 -6.18
N ILE A 54 -2.66 -10.07 -6.31
CA ILE A 54 -3.49 -10.51 -5.17
C ILE A 54 -2.62 -11.23 -4.12
N GLU A 55 -1.72 -12.12 -4.54
CA GLU A 55 -0.85 -12.83 -3.60
C GLU A 55 0.15 -11.88 -2.92
N ALA A 56 0.69 -10.88 -3.62
CA ALA A 56 1.53 -9.85 -3.02
C ALA A 56 0.76 -9.01 -1.98
N ILE A 57 -0.48 -8.60 -2.30
CA ILE A 57 -1.35 -7.89 -1.35
C ILE A 57 -1.66 -8.75 -0.12
N LYS A 58 -1.93 -10.04 -0.28
CA LYS A 58 -2.14 -10.97 0.84
C LYS A 58 -0.87 -11.13 1.70
N ALA A 59 0.30 -11.14 1.07
CA ALA A 59 1.57 -11.30 1.77
C ALA A 59 1.93 -10.09 2.62
N ASP A 60 1.79 -8.88 2.09
CA ASP A 60 1.97 -7.62 2.84
C ASP A 60 0.77 -7.31 3.76
N ASN A 61 -0.43 -7.86 3.43
CA ASN A 61 -1.65 -7.78 4.21
C ASN A 61 -2.11 -6.37 4.60
N PRO A 62 -2.10 -5.38 3.69
CA PRO A 62 -2.66 -4.07 3.96
C PRO A 62 -4.19 -4.07 3.91
N ALA A 63 -4.79 -2.99 4.41
CA ALA A 63 -6.21 -2.68 4.31
C ALA A 63 -6.48 -1.67 3.18
N VAL A 64 -7.76 -1.49 2.80
CA VAL A 64 -8.18 -0.48 1.83
C VAL A 64 -8.50 0.88 2.47
N ASP A 65 -8.54 0.92 3.80
CA ASP A 65 -8.73 2.12 4.62
C ASP A 65 -7.98 2.00 5.95
N TRP A 66 -7.92 3.12 6.70
CA TRP A 66 -7.28 3.17 8.02
C TRP A 66 -8.06 2.47 9.13
N ASP A 67 -9.31 2.07 8.88
CA ASP A 67 -10.13 1.30 9.82
C ASP A 67 -9.86 -0.21 9.74
N GLY A 68 -9.03 -0.63 8.78
CA GLY A 68 -8.58 -2.02 8.63
C GLY A 68 -9.52 -2.88 7.79
N THR A 69 -10.31 -2.28 6.89
CA THR A 69 -11.15 -3.02 5.94
C THR A 69 -10.28 -3.86 5.01
N PRO A 70 -10.46 -5.20 4.97
CA PRO A 70 -9.65 -6.06 4.11
C PRO A 70 -9.82 -5.73 2.63
N PHE A 71 -8.75 -5.94 1.85
CA PHE A 71 -8.83 -5.87 0.39
C PHE A 71 -9.69 -7.03 -0.16
N ASP A 72 -10.67 -6.67 -1.01
CA ASP A 72 -11.46 -7.63 -1.78
C ASP A 72 -10.94 -7.66 -3.24
N PRO A 73 -10.45 -8.81 -3.75
CA PRO A 73 -9.99 -8.93 -5.12
C PRO A 73 -11.06 -8.62 -6.19
N ASP A 74 -12.34 -8.74 -5.85
CA ASP A 74 -13.44 -8.46 -6.77
C ASP A 74 -13.83 -6.97 -6.79
N ASP A 75 -13.32 -6.16 -5.84
CA ASP A 75 -13.61 -4.72 -5.73
C ASP A 75 -12.41 -3.84 -6.15
N ILE A 76 -11.97 -3.99 -7.39
CA ILE A 76 -10.94 -3.10 -7.95
C ILE A 76 -11.56 -1.74 -8.30
N PRO A 77 -10.97 -0.62 -7.84
CA PRO A 77 -11.50 0.70 -8.08
C PRO A 77 -11.48 1.05 -9.58
N VAL A 78 -12.64 1.39 -10.14
CA VAL A 78 -12.74 1.81 -11.55
C VAL A 78 -12.30 3.26 -11.70
N GLY A 79 -11.39 3.52 -12.64
CA GLY A 79 -10.93 4.88 -12.97
C GLY A 79 -10.06 5.55 -11.92
N LYS A 80 -9.56 4.80 -10.94
CA LYS A 80 -8.71 5.28 -9.85
C LYS A 80 -7.49 4.35 -9.65
N PRO A 81 -6.40 4.83 -9.03
CA PRO A 81 -5.37 3.96 -8.47
C PRO A 81 -5.99 3.07 -7.36
N LEU A 82 -5.44 1.88 -7.17
CA LEU A 82 -5.71 1.06 -6.01
C LEU A 82 -4.98 1.67 -4.80
N ALA A 83 -5.72 2.00 -3.75
CA ALA A 83 -5.19 2.53 -2.50
C ALA A 83 -5.15 1.42 -1.45
N LEU A 84 -4.00 1.24 -0.80
CA LEU A 84 -3.79 0.28 0.28
C LEU A 84 -3.00 0.95 1.40
N MET A 85 -3.23 0.56 2.66
CA MET A 85 -2.61 1.18 3.82
C MET A 85 -2.54 0.24 5.02
N ASP A 86 -1.60 0.51 5.92
CA ASP A 86 -1.49 -0.19 7.20
C ASP A 86 -0.78 0.72 8.22
N HIS A 87 -1.11 0.54 9.50
CA HIS A 87 -0.48 1.24 10.62
C HIS A 87 0.85 0.63 11.05
N ASP A 88 1.11 -0.64 10.72
CA ASP A 88 2.23 -1.43 11.21
C ASP A 88 3.09 -2.01 10.06
N VAL A 89 3.52 -1.15 9.13
CA VAL A 89 4.34 -1.56 7.98
C VAL A 89 5.81 -1.64 8.36
N ALA A 90 6.41 -2.81 8.21
CA ALA A 90 7.81 -3.05 8.51
C ALA A 90 8.73 -2.17 7.65
N ASN A 91 9.58 -1.36 8.29
CA ASN A 91 10.45 -0.37 7.63
C ASN A 91 9.71 0.60 6.67
N GLY A 92 8.39 0.70 6.79
CA GLY A 92 7.54 1.50 5.93
C GLY A 92 7.48 1.03 4.48
N CYS A 93 7.78 -0.23 4.16
CA CYS A 93 7.82 -0.79 2.80
C CYS A 93 6.80 -1.92 2.63
N PHE A 94 6.05 -1.89 1.54
CA PHE A 94 5.22 -3.00 1.07
C PHE A 94 6.04 -3.84 0.08
N GLU A 95 6.95 -4.68 0.62
CA GLU A 95 8.02 -5.32 -0.16
C GLU A 95 7.50 -6.18 -1.32
N GLU A 96 6.44 -6.97 -1.09
CA GLU A 96 5.87 -7.85 -2.11
C GLU A 96 5.10 -7.04 -3.16
N ILE A 97 4.33 -6.05 -2.73
CA ILE A 97 3.56 -5.17 -3.63
C ILE A 97 4.49 -4.31 -4.48
N GLU A 98 5.51 -3.68 -3.88
CA GLU A 98 6.50 -2.90 -4.62
C GLU A 98 7.27 -3.79 -5.60
N GLY A 99 7.60 -5.03 -5.19
CA GLY A 99 8.24 -6.03 -6.04
C GLY A 99 7.41 -6.41 -7.28
N ILE A 100 6.10 -6.57 -7.14
CA ILE A 100 5.18 -6.79 -8.28
C ILE A 100 5.13 -5.54 -9.18
N CYS A 101 5.06 -4.34 -8.61
CA CYS A 101 5.06 -3.10 -9.38
C CYS A 101 6.33 -2.99 -10.24
N HIS A 102 7.50 -3.30 -9.69
CA HIS A 102 8.76 -3.30 -10.44
C HIS A 102 8.77 -4.36 -11.55
N ARG A 103 8.28 -5.56 -11.28
CA ARG A 103 8.28 -6.70 -12.22
C ARG A 103 7.40 -6.46 -13.44
N HIS A 104 6.25 -5.79 -13.23
CA HIS A 104 5.25 -5.58 -14.27
C HIS A 104 5.16 -4.13 -14.77
N GLY A 105 6.07 -3.25 -14.34
CA GLY A 105 6.07 -1.85 -14.76
C GLY A 105 4.84 -1.07 -14.30
N LEU A 106 4.23 -1.44 -13.16
CA LEU A 106 3.16 -0.69 -12.55
C LEU A 106 3.72 0.55 -11.85
N HIS A 107 2.99 1.66 -11.94
CA HIS A 107 3.33 2.87 -11.19
C HIS A 107 2.91 2.73 -9.74
N TYR A 108 3.67 3.30 -8.82
CA TYR A 108 3.18 3.48 -7.46
C TYR A 108 3.69 4.77 -6.81
N VAL A 109 2.93 5.22 -5.85
CA VAL A 109 3.36 6.23 -4.88
C VAL A 109 3.12 5.66 -3.49
N ARG A 110 4.17 5.54 -2.70
CA ARG A 110 4.10 5.11 -1.31
C ARG A 110 4.56 6.23 -0.40
N TRP A 111 3.79 6.53 0.64
CA TRP A 111 4.24 7.32 1.78
C TRP A 111 4.43 6.42 3.00
N SER A 112 5.42 6.73 3.81
CA SER A 112 5.62 6.12 5.12
C SER A 112 6.03 7.16 6.15
N GLY A 113 5.51 7.03 7.37
CA GLY A 113 5.89 7.85 8.51
C GLY A 113 7.32 7.61 8.94
N ALA A 114 7.84 8.50 9.79
CA ALA A 114 9.18 8.38 10.34
C ALA A 114 9.27 7.30 11.42
N SER A 115 10.43 6.66 11.49
CA SER A 115 10.84 5.90 12.67
C SER A 115 11.95 6.67 13.39
N PRO A 116 11.68 7.26 14.58
CA PRO A 116 12.63 8.09 15.28
C PRO A 116 13.97 7.39 15.51
N GLY A 117 15.06 8.03 15.08
CA GLY A 117 16.41 7.48 15.17
C GLY A 117 16.79 6.48 14.07
N SER A 118 15.87 6.11 13.16
CA SER A 118 16.13 5.17 12.07
C SER A 118 16.00 5.82 10.69
N PHE A 119 14.82 6.36 10.37
CA PHE A 119 14.59 7.00 9.08
C PHE A 119 13.51 8.09 9.17
N PRO A 120 13.55 9.12 8.32
CA PRO A 120 12.52 10.16 8.24
C PRO A 120 11.26 9.68 7.51
N SER A 121 10.18 10.47 7.61
CA SER A 121 9.02 10.31 6.70
C SER A 121 9.46 10.50 5.26
N VAL A 122 8.99 9.62 4.39
CA VAL A 122 9.40 9.60 2.99
C VAL A 122 8.24 9.20 2.08
N ARG A 123 8.16 9.88 0.94
CA ARG A 123 7.34 9.47 -0.20
C ARG A 123 8.26 8.86 -1.26
N ILE A 124 7.91 7.69 -1.76
CA ILE A 124 8.57 7.03 -2.90
C ILE A 124 7.67 7.16 -4.11
N VAL A 125 8.21 7.67 -5.22
CA VAL A 125 7.49 7.79 -6.50
C VAL A 125 8.17 6.86 -7.51
N TYR A 126 7.42 5.91 -8.05
CA TYR A 126 7.85 5.00 -9.10
C TYR A 126 6.91 5.09 -10.32
N THR A 127 7.47 5.32 -11.48
CA THR A 127 6.72 5.59 -12.72
C THR A 127 6.69 4.41 -13.69
N GLY A 128 6.83 3.19 -13.17
CA GLY A 128 6.78 1.96 -13.96
C GLY A 128 8.11 1.57 -14.61
N ASN A 129 9.11 2.44 -14.56
CA ASN A 129 10.47 2.14 -15.04
C ASN A 129 11.52 2.97 -14.30
N GLY A 130 12.80 2.57 -14.41
CA GLY A 130 13.92 3.22 -13.73
C GLY A 130 13.92 2.97 -12.22
N GLU A 131 14.59 3.85 -11.48
CA GLU A 131 14.70 3.75 -10.03
C GLU A 131 13.58 4.52 -9.31
N PRO A 132 13.02 3.98 -8.22
CA PRO A 132 12.11 4.71 -7.36
C PRO A 132 12.76 6.00 -6.83
N GLN A 133 12.00 7.09 -6.83
CA GLN A 133 12.50 8.41 -6.44
C GLN A 133 12.05 8.77 -5.03
N PRO A 134 12.96 8.84 -4.05
CA PRO A 134 12.63 9.26 -2.70
C PRO A 134 12.44 10.78 -2.61
N VAL A 135 11.42 11.19 -1.86
CA VAL A 135 11.08 12.57 -1.55
C VAL A 135 10.87 12.69 -0.05
N LEU A 136 11.63 13.56 0.61
CA LEU A 136 11.43 13.83 2.04
C LEU A 136 10.08 14.51 2.26
N THR A 137 9.35 14.04 3.29
CA THR A 137 8.05 14.58 3.66
C THR A 137 7.93 14.82 5.16
N THR A 138 6.87 15.51 5.58
CA THR A 138 6.38 15.53 6.96
C THR A 138 5.51 14.30 7.24
N GLU A 139 5.02 14.18 8.48
CA GLU A 139 4.03 13.15 8.86
C GLU A 139 2.67 13.35 8.18
N GLU A 140 2.38 14.56 7.71
CA GLU A 140 1.20 14.89 6.92
C GLU A 140 1.40 14.71 5.41
N ASP A 141 2.52 14.04 5.01
CA ASP A 141 2.89 13.80 3.61
C ASP A 141 3.14 15.09 2.79
N GLU A 142 3.53 16.19 3.44
CA GLU A 142 3.94 17.41 2.77
C GLU A 142 5.45 17.36 2.43
N GLN A 143 5.81 17.66 1.18
CA GLN A 143 7.21 17.60 0.73
C GLN A 143 8.08 18.63 1.46
N VAL A 144 9.24 18.16 1.92
CA VAL A 144 10.27 19.00 2.56
C VAL A 144 11.46 19.19 1.63
N PHE A 145 11.92 20.43 1.51
CA PHE A 145 13.12 20.75 0.76
C PHE A 145 14.27 21.11 1.70
N SER A 146 15.37 20.36 1.63
CA SER A 146 16.61 20.80 2.29
C SER A 146 17.21 22.02 1.58
N ILE A 147 18.02 22.80 2.29
CA ILE A 147 18.68 23.97 1.69
C ILE A 147 19.60 23.56 0.53
N GLU A 148 20.22 22.39 0.60
CA GLU A 148 21.05 21.82 -0.47
C GLU A 148 20.21 21.51 -1.70
N ARG A 149 19.00 20.95 -1.51
CA ARG A 149 18.05 20.66 -2.60
C ARG A 149 17.58 21.94 -3.27
N ILE A 150 17.22 22.97 -2.48
CA ILE A 150 16.83 24.30 -2.98
C ILE A 150 17.95 24.91 -3.83
N ARG A 151 19.19 24.91 -3.31
CA ARG A 151 20.35 25.41 -4.05
C ARG A 151 20.61 24.67 -5.35
N LYS A 152 20.44 23.34 -5.35
CA LYS A 152 20.61 22.51 -6.55
C LYS A 152 19.55 22.78 -7.60
N LEU A 153 18.30 23.02 -7.21
CA LEU A 153 17.18 23.35 -8.10
C LEU A 153 17.33 24.75 -8.71
N GLY A 154 17.85 25.70 -7.96
CA GLY A 154 18.35 27.01 -8.43
C GLY A 154 17.28 28.05 -8.70
N SER A 155 16.03 27.71 -9.00
CA SER A 155 14.94 28.68 -9.23
C SER A 155 13.62 28.20 -8.62
N ILE A 156 12.70 29.13 -8.39
CA ILE A 156 11.35 28.81 -7.87
C ILE A 156 10.58 27.94 -8.84
N GLU A 157 10.66 28.20 -10.13
CA GLU A 157 9.98 27.42 -11.17
C GLU A 157 10.43 25.95 -11.17
N THR A 158 11.74 25.71 -10.96
CA THR A 158 12.29 24.36 -10.88
C THR A 158 11.86 23.66 -9.58
N ILE A 159 11.76 24.40 -8.46
CA ILE A 159 11.27 23.89 -7.18
C ILE A 159 9.78 23.51 -7.31
N GLU A 160 8.97 24.36 -7.92
CA GLU A 160 7.55 24.07 -8.17
C GLU A 160 7.36 22.85 -9.08
N ALA A 161 8.16 22.74 -10.14
CA ALA A 161 8.13 21.58 -11.03
C ALA A 161 8.53 20.28 -10.30
N ASP A 162 9.52 20.32 -9.42
CA ASP A 162 9.94 19.20 -8.57
C ASP A 162 8.83 18.79 -7.60
N TYR A 163 8.18 19.78 -6.96
CA TYR A 163 7.05 19.60 -6.08
C TYR A 163 5.86 18.93 -6.79
N GLN A 164 5.45 19.47 -7.96
CA GLN A 164 4.34 18.91 -8.73
C GLN A 164 4.63 17.49 -9.23
N ARG A 165 5.88 17.19 -9.59
CA ARG A 165 6.28 15.84 -9.98
C ARG A 165 6.14 14.85 -8.82
N ALA A 166 6.56 15.24 -7.62
CA ALA A 166 6.49 14.39 -6.43
C ALA A 166 5.05 14.13 -5.95
N ARG A 167 4.13 15.05 -6.21
CA ARG A 167 2.71 14.93 -5.84
C ARG A 167 1.83 14.25 -6.90
N ARG A 168 2.40 13.88 -8.04
CA ARG A 168 1.62 13.22 -9.09
C ARG A 168 1.18 11.84 -8.62
N ASN A 169 -0.14 11.62 -8.63
CA ASN A 169 -0.69 10.30 -8.38
C ASN A 169 -0.41 9.35 -9.56
N PRO A 170 -0.35 8.04 -9.31
CA PRO A 170 -0.33 7.04 -10.36
C PRO A 170 -1.58 7.14 -11.24
N PRO A 171 -1.52 6.68 -12.50
CA PRO A 171 -2.72 6.51 -13.32
C PRO A 171 -3.67 5.49 -12.67
N PRO A 172 -4.94 5.39 -13.12
CA PRO A 172 -5.83 4.33 -12.69
C PRO A 172 -5.21 2.94 -12.88
N LEU A 173 -5.48 2.02 -11.96
CA LEU A 173 -5.15 0.60 -12.14
C LEU A 173 -6.18 -0.01 -13.11
N VAL A 174 -5.69 -0.61 -14.20
CA VAL A 174 -6.54 -1.23 -15.22
C VAL A 174 -6.06 -2.66 -15.47
N ILE A 175 -6.93 -3.62 -15.21
CA ILE A 175 -6.69 -5.01 -15.59
C ILE A 175 -7.10 -5.18 -17.05
N VAL A 176 -6.14 -5.50 -17.91
CA VAL A 176 -6.33 -5.64 -19.35
C VAL A 176 -6.26 -7.11 -19.76
N ASP A 177 -7.04 -7.49 -20.77
CA ASP A 177 -6.93 -8.82 -21.33
C ASP A 177 -5.54 -9.03 -21.95
N ASP A 178 -5.04 -10.26 -21.84
CA ASP A 178 -3.74 -10.60 -22.39
C ASP A 178 -3.77 -10.39 -23.90
N GLN A 179 -2.78 -9.68 -24.42
CA GLN A 179 -2.63 -9.58 -25.88
C GLN A 179 -2.30 -10.98 -26.41
N PRO A 180 -2.96 -11.45 -27.46
CA PRO A 180 -2.52 -12.68 -28.11
C PRO A 180 -1.05 -12.48 -28.50
N ALA A 181 -0.21 -13.45 -28.17
CA ALA A 181 1.18 -13.44 -28.60
C ALA A 181 1.20 -13.17 -30.10
N ASP A 182 1.90 -12.12 -30.52
CA ASP A 182 2.05 -11.80 -31.93
C ASP A 182 2.51 -13.07 -32.66
N VAL A 183 1.59 -13.63 -33.48
CA VAL A 183 1.94 -14.73 -34.35
C VAL A 183 2.87 -14.13 -35.41
N VAL A 184 4.17 -14.31 -35.19
CA VAL A 184 5.17 -14.01 -36.19
C VAL A 184 4.88 -14.94 -37.39
N ILE A 185 4.08 -14.44 -38.34
CA ILE A 185 3.90 -15.09 -39.63
C ILE A 185 5.25 -14.94 -40.33
N LEU A 186 6.10 -15.96 -40.22
CA LEU A 186 7.23 -16.13 -41.11
C LEU A 186 6.64 -16.40 -42.51
N GLU A 187 6.49 -15.34 -43.33
CA GLU A 187 6.31 -15.50 -44.75
C GLU A 187 7.52 -16.21 -45.31
N ILE A 188 7.38 -17.52 -45.51
CA ILE A 188 8.33 -18.29 -46.30
C ILE A 188 8.13 -17.87 -47.73
N THR A 189 8.88 -16.87 -48.17
CA THR A 189 9.05 -16.54 -49.60
C THR A 189 9.79 -17.70 -50.26
N HIS A 190 9.03 -18.56 -50.97
CA HIS A 190 9.62 -19.49 -51.92
C HIS A 190 9.97 -18.68 -53.17
N GLY A 191 11.26 -18.43 -53.38
CA GLY A 191 11.84 -17.96 -54.60
C GLY A 191 12.33 -19.15 -55.43
#